data_e17b4ec586ab76dcd25d1d7b943f1ec9
#
_entry.id   e17b4ec586ab76dcd25d1d7b943f1ec9
#
_cell.length_a   1.000
_cell.length_b   1.000
_cell.length_c   1.000
_cell.angle_alpha   90.00
_cell.angle_beta   90.00
_cell.angle_gamma   90.00
#
_symmetry.space_group_name_H-M   'P 1'
#
loop_
_entity.id
_entity.type
_entity.pdbx_description
1 polymer ?
#
loop_
_entity_poly.entity_id
_entity_poly.type
_entity_poly.pdbx_seq_one_letter_code
_entity_poly.pdbx_strand_id
1 'polypeptide(L)'
;RRTAMGFDLNREFWCGSKIPEVRYLEYELRRERYDVIISLHEDDTSHGLYGFVSGHLLSESILRPALKAAAEYLPINESEIIDGFPSAEGMITEGYHGVLCAPPEQRPKALEIVFETPGREPVNEQAVAAAVAVKTMLVEYRKYLAYGENI
;
A
#
# COMPACT_ATOMS: atom_id res chain seq x y z
N ARG A 1 -1.19 -9.42 -11.94
CA ARG A 1 -1.42 -7.99 -12.17
C ARG A 1 -2.44 -7.72 -13.27
N ARG A 2 -2.39 -8.43 -14.40
CA ARG A 2 -3.32 -8.20 -15.51
C ARG A 2 -4.27 -9.37 -15.74
N THR A 3 -5.50 -9.08 -16.14
CA THR A 3 -6.44 -10.11 -16.62
C THR A 3 -5.94 -10.77 -17.91
N ALA A 4 -6.55 -11.90 -18.30
CA ALA A 4 -6.31 -12.52 -19.60
C ALA A 4 -6.57 -11.57 -20.80
N MET A 5 -7.40 -10.54 -20.61
CA MET A 5 -7.68 -9.49 -21.60
C MET A 5 -6.75 -8.27 -21.48
N GLY A 6 -5.73 -8.31 -20.62
CA GLY A 6 -4.72 -7.26 -20.48
C GLY A 6 -5.07 -6.09 -19.55
N PHE A 7 -6.24 -6.09 -18.91
CA PHE A 7 -6.62 -5.03 -17.96
C PHE A 7 -5.78 -5.07 -16.69
N ASP A 8 -5.31 -3.93 -16.25
CA ASP A 8 -4.68 -3.78 -14.93
C ASP A 8 -5.77 -3.65 -13.88
N LEU A 9 -5.96 -4.71 -13.07
CA LEU A 9 -7.01 -4.75 -12.05
C LEU A 9 -6.89 -3.59 -11.05
N ASN A 10 -5.66 -3.15 -10.76
CA ASN A 10 -5.41 -2.08 -9.81
C ASN A 10 -5.56 -0.66 -10.42
N ARG A 11 -6.34 -0.56 -11.49
CA ARG A 11 -6.83 0.70 -12.10
C ARG A 11 -8.35 0.69 -12.29
N GLU A 12 -9.01 -0.36 -11.79
CA GLU A 12 -10.40 -0.65 -12.08
C GLU A 12 -11.33 -0.51 -10.85
N PHE A 13 -10.75 -0.40 -9.64
CA PHE A 13 -11.56 -0.31 -8.41
C PHE A 13 -12.32 1.01 -8.33
N TRP A 14 -13.59 0.90 -7.93
CA TRP A 14 -14.54 2.00 -7.70
C TRP A 14 -14.80 2.88 -8.93
N CYS A 15 -14.43 2.40 -10.11
CA CYS A 15 -14.65 3.10 -11.39
C CYS A 15 -15.84 2.53 -12.19
N GLY A 16 -16.68 1.69 -11.57
CA GLY A 16 -17.79 1.01 -12.25
C GLY A 16 -17.35 -0.11 -13.18
N SER A 17 -16.25 -0.76 -12.87
CA SER A 17 -15.67 -1.85 -13.64
C SER A 17 -16.67 -2.99 -13.84
N LYS A 18 -16.60 -3.63 -15.03
CA LYS A 18 -17.37 -4.84 -15.37
C LYS A 18 -16.56 -6.12 -15.14
N ILE A 19 -15.31 -6.01 -14.69
CA ILE A 19 -14.41 -7.14 -14.46
C ILE A 19 -14.91 -7.92 -13.24
N PRO A 20 -15.20 -9.24 -13.37
CA PRO A 20 -15.82 -10.02 -12.30
C PRO A 20 -15.01 -10.02 -11.00
N GLU A 21 -13.69 -10.12 -11.09
CA GLU A 21 -12.77 -10.13 -9.94
C GLU A 21 -12.82 -8.82 -9.15
N VAL A 22 -12.83 -7.67 -9.85
CA VAL A 22 -12.95 -6.35 -9.23
C VAL A 22 -14.30 -6.21 -8.55
N ARG A 23 -15.40 -6.55 -9.25
CA ARG A 23 -16.76 -6.47 -8.71
C ARG A 23 -16.94 -7.35 -7.48
N TYR A 24 -16.36 -8.54 -7.48
CA TYR A 24 -16.43 -9.44 -6.33
C TYR A 24 -15.68 -8.85 -5.13
N LEU A 25 -14.47 -8.34 -5.33
CA LEU A 25 -13.71 -7.69 -4.26
C LEU A 25 -14.40 -6.42 -3.74
N GLU A 26 -14.95 -5.58 -4.62
CA GLU A 26 -15.74 -4.42 -4.22
C GLU A 26 -16.98 -4.83 -3.40
N TYR A 27 -17.64 -5.92 -3.77
CA TYR A 27 -18.76 -6.47 -3.00
C TYR A 27 -18.31 -6.93 -1.62
N GLU A 28 -17.23 -7.70 -1.51
CA GLU A 28 -16.69 -8.15 -0.22
C GLU A 28 -16.24 -6.98 0.66
N LEU A 29 -15.57 -5.99 0.07
CA LEU A 29 -15.13 -4.80 0.80
C LEU A 29 -16.29 -3.95 1.35
N ARG A 30 -17.48 -4.01 0.75
CA ARG A 30 -18.68 -3.33 1.27
C ARG A 30 -19.39 -4.08 2.42
N ARG A 31 -19.08 -5.35 2.63
CA ARG A 31 -19.74 -6.16 3.67
C ARG A 31 -19.24 -5.84 5.06
N GLU A 32 -18.02 -5.36 5.16
CA GLU A 32 -17.35 -5.07 6.43
C GLU A 32 -16.82 -3.63 6.40
N ARG A 33 -16.53 -3.13 7.59
CA ARG A 33 -15.84 -1.85 7.75
C ARG A 33 -14.39 -2.10 8.13
N TYR A 34 -13.49 -1.57 7.34
CA TYR A 34 -12.05 -1.73 7.56
C TYR A 34 -11.45 -0.47 8.14
N ASP A 35 -10.65 -0.59 9.19
CA ASP A 35 -9.87 0.52 9.74
C ASP A 35 -8.56 0.70 8.97
N VAL A 36 -8.00 -0.39 8.45
CA VAL A 36 -6.74 -0.40 7.66
C VAL A 36 -6.87 -1.35 6.50
N ILE A 37 -6.39 -0.94 5.33
CA ILE A 37 -6.15 -1.79 4.16
C ILE A 37 -4.68 -1.63 3.77
N ILE A 38 -3.94 -2.73 3.75
CA ILE A 38 -2.57 -2.79 3.27
C ILE A 38 -2.55 -3.68 2.03
N SER A 39 -2.24 -3.09 0.89
CA SER A 39 -2.10 -3.79 -0.39
C SER A 39 -0.61 -4.10 -0.61
N LEU A 40 -0.28 -5.39 -0.68
CA LEU A 40 1.09 -5.84 -0.92
C LEU A 40 1.26 -6.15 -2.41
N HIS A 41 2.28 -5.57 -2.98
CA HIS A 41 2.61 -5.67 -4.39
C HIS A 41 4.07 -6.04 -4.62
N GLU A 42 4.37 -6.35 -5.84
CA GLU A 42 5.71 -6.61 -6.36
C GLU A 42 5.89 -5.78 -7.64
N ASP A 43 7.00 -5.05 -7.73
CA ASP A 43 7.38 -4.27 -8.91
C ASP A 43 8.68 -4.81 -9.50
N ASP A 44 8.59 -5.42 -10.70
CA ASP A 44 9.72 -5.99 -11.44
C ASP A 44 10.66 -4.94 -12.05
N THR A 45 10.29 -3.68 -12.00
CA THR A 45 11.09 -2.53 -12.46
C THR A 45 11.80 -1.80 -11.34
N SER A 46 11.34 -1.92 -10.11
CA SER A 46 11.95 -1.29 -8.94
C SER A 46 13.24 -1.99 -8.52
N HIS A 47 14.18 -1.19 -8.04
CA HIS A 47 15.45 -1.66 -7.45
C HIS A 47 15.42 -1.69 -5.92
N GLY A 48 14.28 -1.36 -5.29
CA GLY A 48 14.16 -1.33 -3.85
C GLY A 48 12.72 -1.20 -3.38
N LEU A 49 12.54 -1.28 -2.06
CA LEU A 49 11.28 -1.13 -1.37
C LEU A 49 10.72 0.28 -1.52
N TYR A 50 9.44 0.39 -1.76
CA TYR A 50 8.74 1.67 -1.72
C TYR A 50 7.26 1.49 -1.37
N GLY A 51 6.56 2.57 -1.18
CA GLY A 51 5.14 2.52 -0.94
C GLY A 51 4.50 3.89 -0.94
N PHE A 52 3.19 3.91 -0.81
CA PHE A 52 2.46 5.13 -0.62
C PHE A 52 1.31 4.98 0.36
N VAL A 53 1.04 6.08 1.04
CA VAL A 53 -0.12 6.30 1.90
C VAL A 53 -0.57 7.74 1.70
N SER A 54 -1.86 7.98 1.75
CA SER A 54 -2.39 9.32 1.52
C SER A 54 -2.00 10.29 2.62
N GLY A 55 -1.24 11.33 2.26
CA GLY A 55 -0.88 12.44 3.14
C GLY A 55 0.48 12.30 3.82
N HIS A 56 1.14 13.44 3.99
CA HIS A 56 2.49 13.52 4.53
C HIS A 56 2.62 12.97 5.95
N LEU A 57 1.67 13.28 6.83
CA LEU A 57 1.71 12.84 8.23
C LEU A 57 1.73 11.31 8.37
N LEU A 58 0.88 10.60 7.61
CA LEU A 58 0.81 9.14 7.65
C LEU A 58 2.03 8.51 6.95
N SER A 59 2.56 9.14 5.91
CA SER A 59 3.83 8.72 5.28
C SER A 59 4.97 8.73 6.29
N GLU A 60 5.14 9.83 7.01
CA GLU A 60 6.21 9.99 8.00
C GLU A 60 6.05 9.05 9.20
N SER A 61 4.83 8.85 9.67
CA SER A 61 4.58 8.22 10.96
C SER A 61 4.32 6.72 10.86
N ILE A 62 3.90 6.21 9.71
CA ILE A 62 3.54 4.81 9.51
C ILE A 62 4.41 4.17 8.43
N LEU A 63 4.47 4.75 7.23
CA LEU A 63 5.18 4.14 6.11
C LEU A 63 6.70 4.22 6.27
N ARG A 64 7.25 5.38 6.68
CA ARG A 64 8.69 5.53 6.90
C ARG A 64 9.28 4.53 7.90
N PRO A 65 8.71 4.34 9.12
CA PRO A 65 9.19 3.31 10.04
C PRO A 65 9.14 1.90 9.46
N ALA A 66 8.10 1.60 8.67
CA ALA A 66 7.94 0.30 8.04
C ALA A 66 9.00 0.05 6.96
N LEU A 67 9.27 1.03 6.10
CA LEU A 67 10.34 0.96 5.10
C LEU A 67 11.71 0.79 5.77
N LYS A 68 12.00 1.56 6.83
CA LYS A 68 13.25 1.43 7.59
C LYS A 68 13.42 0.05 8.23
N ALA A 69 12.36 -0.52 8.79
CA ALA A 69 12.41 -1.86 9.37
C ALA A 69 12.61 -2.94 8.30
N ALA A 70 11.94 -2.82 7.15
CA ALA A 70 12.10 -3.75 6.03
C ALA A 70 13.46 -3.62 5.32
N ALA A 71 14.12 -2.47 5.45
CA ALA A 71 15.44 -2.21 4.86
C ALA A 71 16.57 -3.08 5.42
N GLU A 72 16.32 -3.80 6.52
CA GLU A 72 17.24 -4.84 7.01
C GLU A 72 17.33 -6.05 6.05
N TYR A 73 16.36 -6.21 5.16
CA TYR A 73 16.24 -7.36 4.25
C TYR A 73 16.42 -6.97 2.79
N LEU A 74 15.86 -5.85 2.36
CA LEU A 74 15.91 -5.36 0.98
C LEU A 74 16.12 -3.83 0.98
N PRO A 75 16.90 -3.28 0.03
CA PRO A 75 17.18 -1.85 -0.01
C PRO A 75 15.89 -1.03 -0.24
N ILE A 76 15.88 0.21 0.24
CA ILE A 76 14.84 1.19 -0.10
C ILE A 76 15.13 1.76 -1.50
N ASN A 77 14.10 2.02 -2.27
CA ASN A 77 14.21 2.73 -3.53
C ASN A 77 14.40 4.24 -3.25
N GLU A 78 15.60 4.74 -3.51
CA GLU A 78 15.98 6.14 -3.26
C GLU A 78 15.78 7.06 -4.47
N SER A 79 15.10 6.58 -5.52
CA SER A 79 14.84 7.39 -6.71
C SER A 79 13.93 8.58 -6.37
N GLU A 80 14.24 9.75 -6.94
CA GLU A 80 13.41 10.96 -6.78
C GLU A 80 12.05 10.87 -7.48
N ILE A 81 11.93 9.93 -8.43
CA ILE A 81 10.69 9.62 -9.16
C ILE A 81 10.52 8.10 -9.18
N ILE A 82 9.38 7.63 -8.69
CA ILE A 82 8.96 6.22 -8.75
C ILE A 82 7.58 6.16 -9.38
N ASP A 83 7.38 5.32 -10.37
CA ASP A 83 6.11 5.18 -11.11
C ASP A 83 5.55 6.51 -11.67
N GLY A 84 6.42 7.47 -11.94
CA GLY A 84 6.04 8.81 -12.44
C GLY A 84 5.62 9.81 -11.36
N PHE A 85 5.68 9.43 -10.09
CA PHE A 85 5.40 10.31 -8.95
C PHE A 85 6.67 10.74 -8.24
N PRO A 86 6.71 11.98 -7.72
CA PRO A 86 7.77 12.40 -6.81
C PRO A 86 7.86 11.48 -5.60
N SER A 87 9.06 11.09 -5.24
CA SER A 87 9.30 10.24 -4.09
C SER A 87 10.50 10.72 -3.28
N ALA A 88 10.51 10.38 -1.99
CA ALA A 88 11.64 10.59 -1.10
C ALA A 88 11.76 9.40 -0.15
N GLU A 89 12.95 8.81 -0.06
CA GLU A 89 13.21 7.64 0.80
C GLU A 89 12.20 6.50 0.59
N GLY A 90 11.83 6.21 -0.66
CA GLY A 90 10.85 5.18 -1.01
C GLY A 90 9.39 5.54 -0.74
N MET A 91 9.09 6.75 -0.30
CA MET A 91 7.72 7.18 -0.02
C MET A 91 7.15 8.02 -1.14
N ILE A 92 5.97 7.66 -1.61
CA ILE A 92 5.14 8.41 -2.53
C ILE A 92 3.94 8.94 -1.74
N THR A 93 3.64 10.24 -1.86
CA THR A 93 2.51 10.90 -1.16
C THR A 93 1.27 11.02 -2.04
N GLU A 94 1.39 10.73 -3.32
CA GLU A 94 0.32 10.70 -4.32
C GLU A 94 0.25 9.32 -4.95
N GLY A 95 -0.92 8.89 -5.39
CA GLY A 95 -1.10 7.56 -5.96
C GLY A 95 -2.06 7.54 -7.13
N TYR A 96 -2.12 6.40 -7.82
CA TYR A 96 -3.03 6.17 -8.93
C TYR A 96 -4.49 6.09 -8.47
N HIS A 97 -5.41 6.54 -9.33
CA HIS A 97 -6.82 6.22 -9.18
C HIS A 97 -7.12 4.76 -9.52
N GLY A 98 -8.20 4.22 -8.95
CA GLY A 98 -8.66 2.86 -9.25
C GLY A 98 -7.82 1.75 -8.60
N VAL A 99 -6.98 2.08 -7.63
CA VAL A 99 -6.28 1.09 -6.80
C VAL A 99 -7.23 0.45 -5.78
N LEU A 100 -6.86 -0.73 -5.32
CA LEU A 100 -7.60 -1.41 -4.24
C LEU A 100 -7.57 -0.54 -2.99
N CYS A 101 -8.74 -0.14 -2.52
CA CYS A 101 -8.94 0.66 -1.31
C CYS A 101 -10.31 0.38 -0.69
N ALA A 102 -10.62 0.97 0.46
CA ALA A 102 -11.92 0.87 1.09
C ALA A 102 -13.03 1.54 0.23
N PRO A 103 -14.30 1.17 0.45
CA PRO A 103 -15.41 1.82 -0.23
C PRO A 103 -15.33 3.35 -0.09
N PRO A 104 -15.48 4.12 -1.18
CA PRO A 104 -15.38 5.59 -1.14
C PRO A 104 -16.38 6.25 -0.19
N GLU A 105 -17.51 5.59 0.05
CA GLU A 105 -18.55 6.01 0.98
C GLU A 105 -18.24 5.71 2.45
N GLN A 106 -17.27 4.85 2.76
CA GLN A 106 -16.94 4.48 4.13
C GLN A 106 -16.51 5.70 4.97
N ARG A 107 -17.05 5.80 6.19
CA ARG A 107 -16.67 6.82 7.16
C ARG A 107 -16.57 6.21 8.57
N PRO A 108 -15.52 6.55 9.37
CA PRO A 108 -14.32 7.25 8.92
C PRO A 108 -13.62 6.48 7.79
N LYS A 109 -12.77 7.18 7.03
CA LYS A 109 -11.96 6.53 5.99
C LYS A 109 -10.97 5.54 6.61
N ALA A 110 -10.74 4.43 5.94
CA ALA A 110 -9.66 3.52 6.30
C ALA A 110 -8.29 4.18 6.08
N LEU A 111 -7.30 3.75 6.85
CA LEU A 111 -5.90 3.95 6.49
C LEU A 111 -5.58 3.00 5.31
N GLU A 112 -5.14 3.54 4.20
CA GLU A 112 -4.87 2.79 2.98
C GLU A 112 -3.39 2.92 2.61
N ILE A 113 -2.71 1.78 2.53
CA ILE A 113 -1.27 1.71 2.23
C ILE A 113 -1.05 0.74 1.08
N VAL A 114 -0.24 1.15 0.11
CA VAL A 114 0.37 0.24 -0.87
C VAL A 114 1.84 0.10 -0.51
N PHE A 115 2.32 -1.14 -0.45
CA PHE A 115 3.70 -1.47 -0.18
C PHE A 115 4.23 -2.38 -1.29
N GLU A 116 5.32 -1.96 -1.91
CA GLU A 116 5.93 -2.62 -3.06
C GLU A 116 7.28 -3.21 -2.70
N THR A 117 7.47 -4.46 -3.07
CA THR A 117 8.76 -5.14 -3.01
C THR A 117 9.41 -5.19 -4.40
N PRO A 118 10.76 -5.14 -4.51
CA PRO A 118 11.45 -5.27 -5.79
C PRO A 118 11.33 -6.70 -6.32
N GLY A 119 10.63 -6.89 -7.44
CA GLY A 119 10.26 -8.21 -7.98
C GLY A 119 11.42 -9.05 -8.52
N ARG A 120 12.64 -8.51 -8.61
CA ARG A 120 13.85 -9.24 -9.04
C ARG A 120 14.58 -9.90 -7.88
N GLU A 121 14.22 -9.59 -6.65
CA GLU A 121 14.83 -10.15 -5.46
C GLU A 121 14.22 -11.52 -5.10
N PRO A 122 14.91 -12.36 -4.33
CA PRO A 122 14.39 -13.65 -3.90
C PRO A 122 13.03 -13.54 -3.18
N VAL A 123 12.07 -14.37 -3.55
CA VAL A 123 10.71 -14.33 -3.02
C VAL A 123 10.65 -14.45 -1.50
N ASN A 124 11.56 -15.24 -0.90
CA ASN A 124 11.65 -15.36 0.56
C ASN A 124 12.06 -14.05 1.23
N GLU A 125 12.96 -13.27 0.63
CA GLU A 125 13.41 -11.98 1.15
C GLU A 125 12.30 -10.94 1.00
N GLN A 126 11.61 -10.92 -0.15
CA GLN A 126 10.42 -10.09 -0.36
C GLN A 126 9.34 -10.39 0.68
N ALA A 127 9.04 -11.68 0.93
CA ALA A 127 8.04 -12.09 1.90
C ALA A 127 8.40 -11.67 3.33
N VAL A 128 9.66 -11.79 3.72
CA VAL A 128 10.13 -11.36 5.05
C VAL A 128 10.06 -9.83 5.16
N ALA A 129 10.55 -9.08 4.17
CA ALA A 129 10.48 -7.63 4.15
C ALA A 129 9.04 -7.12 4.26
N ALA A 130 8.12 -7.71 3.47
CA ALA A 130 6.69 -7.37 3.52
C ALA A 130 6.07 -7.68 4.90
N ALA A 131 6.37 -8.85 5.49
CA ALA A 131 5.85 -9.22 6.81
C ALA A 131 6.34 -8.27 7.91
N VAL A 132 7.61 -7.88 7.87
CA VAL A 132 8.20 -6.91 8.81
C VAL A 132 7.57 -5.53 8.62
N ALA A 133 7.39 -5.09 7.38
CA ALA A 133 6.74 -3.83 7.08
C ALA A 133 5.29 -3.79 7.61
N VAL A 134 4.49 -4.82 7.32
CA VAL A 134 3.10 -4.92 7.81
C VAL A 134 3.04 -4.89 9.34
N LYS A 135 3.89 -5.69 10.01
CA LYS A 135 3.96 -5.67 11.47
C LYS A 135 4.27 -4.28 12.02
N THR A 136 5.23 -3.59 11.42
CA THR A 136 5.62 -2.24 11.84
C THR A 136 4.49 -1.23 11.61
N MET A 137 3.84 -1.26 10.43
CA MET A 137 2.68 -0.40 10.13
C MET A 137 1.57 -0.57 11.18
N LEU A 138 1.25 -1.82 11.56
CA LEU A 138 0.22 -2.10 12.56
C LEU A 138 0.62 -1.63 13.96
N VAL A 139 1.90 -1.72 14.32
CA VAL A 139 2.41 -1.19 15.60
C VAL A 139 2.30 0.34 15.63
N GLU A 140 2.73 1.02 14.56
CA GLU A 140 2.66 2.49 14.48
C GLU A 140 1.21 2.97 14.44
N TYR A 141 0.32 2.29 13.70
CA TYR A 141 -1.11 2.61 13.68
C TYR A 141 -1.76 2.50 15.07
N ARG A 142 -1.41 1.46 15.85
CA ARG A 142 -1.92 1.32 17.23
C ARG A 142 -1.50 2.47 18.13
N LYS A 143 -0.31 3.03 17.95
CA LYS A 143 0.13 4.23 18.69
C LYS A 143 -0.78 5.42 18.38
N TYR A 144 -1.15 5.60 17.11
CA TYR A 144 -2.10 6.64 16.70
C TYR A 144 -3.45 6.51 17.39
N LEU A 145 -4.02 5.29 17.43
CA LEU A 145 -5.27 5.04 18.12
C LEU A 145 -5.17 5.37 19.62
N ALA A 146 -4.12 4.88 20.27
CA ALA A 146 -3.90 5.11 21.70
C ALA A 146 -3.69 6.60 22.04
N TYR A 147 -3.06 7.39 21.17
CA TYR A 147 -2.94 8.83 21.36
C TYR A 147 -4.26 9.55 21.09
N GLY A 148 -5.03 9.12 20.09
CA GLY A 148 -6.35 9.70 19.77
C GLY A 148 -7.38 9.52 20.85
N GLU A 149 -7.31 8.44 21.64
CA GLU A 149 -8.18 8.20 22.79
C GLU A 149 -7.86 9.10 24.01
N ASN A 150 -6.72 9.78 24.01
CA ASN A 150 -6.26 10.63 25.11
C ASN A 150 -6.38 12.15 24.81
N ILE A 151 -6.98 12.52 23.67
CA ILE A 151 -7.27 13.90 23.28
C ILE A 151 -8.76 14.15 23.44
#